data_c88e721117c7a2a03aad06df8fd665d4
#
_entry.id   c88e721117c7a2a03aad06df8fd665d4
#
_cell.length_a   1.000
_cell.length_b   1.000
_cell.length_c   1.000
_cell.angle_alpha   90.00
_cell.angle_beta   90.00
_cell.angle_gamma   90.00
#
_symmetry.space_group_name_H-M   'P 1'
#
loop_
_entity.id
_entity.type
_entity.pdbx_description
1 polymer ?
#
loop_
_entity_poly.entity_id
_entity_poly.type
_entity_poly.pdbx_seq_one_letter_code
_entity_poly.pdbx_strand_id
1 'polypeptide(L)'
;KRFDVKGRYIEAWSEMNTFEKEHRMIVDSSMNVPLLFWAWKETGHTFYHDVAVAHLETIISTLVREDGSVCHAYFMDGETGLPKEEANSCGYANGSHWARGTGWIVYGLAIAYTYTQNEHYLTEAIRIAEKYIDSLTGSPVPIWDFRLPADKPAVICGNVPGFAAHWDETKPENTVYNVDTSAAAIMACACQLLC
;
A
#
# COMPACT_ATOMS: atom_id res chain seq x y z
N LYS A 1 -9.13 -2.57 -18.85
CA LYS A 1 -9.62 -3.94 -18.55
C LYS A 1 -9.53 -4.27 -17.05
N ARG A 2 -8.59 -3.69 -16.30
CA ARG A 2 -8.41 -3.94 -14.85
C ARG A 2 -9.22 -3.02 -13.94
N PHE A 3 -9.74 -1.90 -14.46
CA PHE A 3 -10.56 -1.01 -13.66
C PHE A 3 -11.97 -1.59 -13.49
N ASP A 4 -12.35 -1.77 -12.22
CA ASP A 4 -13.71 -2.14 -11.85
C ASP A 4 -14.55 -0.89 -11.64
N VAL A 5 -15.59 -0.73 -12.46
CA VAL A 5 -16.42 0.48 -12.47
C VAL A 5 -17.33 0.54 -11.25
N LYS A 6 -17.79 -0.61 -10.73
CA LYS A 6 -18.68 -0.65 -9.56
C LYS A 6 -17.93 -0.32 -8.29
N GLY A 7 -16.79 -0.99 -8.07
CA GLY A 7 -15.94 -0.79 -6.90
C GLY A 7 -14.99 0.38 -7.02
N ARG A 8 -14.90 1.00 -8.22
CA ARG A 8 -14.04 2.17 -8.49
C ARG A 8 -12.57 1.94 -8.16
N TYR A 9 -12.06 0.73 -8.40
CA TYR A 9 -10.68 0.35 -8.11
C TYR A 9 -10.02 -0.35 -9.30
N ILE A 10 -8.69 -0.40 -9.29
CA ILE A 10 -7.90 -1.15 -10.25
C ILE A 10 -7.58 -2.51 -9.63
N GLU A 11 -7.95 -3.56 -10.30
CA GLU A 11 -7.68 -4.95 -9.95
C GLU A 11 -6.18 -5.22 -9.87
N ALA A 12 -5.71 -5.76 -8.75
CA ALA A 12 -4.28 -6.00 -8.52
C ALA A 12 -3.77 -7.16 -9.36
N TRP A 13 -4.46 -8.29 -9.32
CA TRP A 13 -4.13 -9.49 -10.07
C TRP A 13 -5.29 -9.95 -10.93
N SER A 14 -4.94 -10.52 -12.07
CA SER A 14 -5.82 -11.32 -12.89
C SER A 14 -4.96 -12.29 -13.67
N GLU A 15 -5.43 -13.49 -13.88
CA GLU A 15 -4.76 -14.40 -14.81
C GLU A 15 -4.73 -13.79 -16.19
N MET A 16 -3.54 -13.71 -16.80
CA MET A 16 -3.35 -13.04 -18.09
C MET A 16 -4.17 -13.69 -19.22
N ASN A 17 -4.46 -14.98 -19.10
CA ASN A 17 -5.12 -15.77 -20.14
C ASN A 17 -6.63 -15.96 -19.93
N THR A 18 -7.12 -15.92 -18.71
CA THR A 18 -8.54 -16.14 -18.39
C THR A 18 -9.32 -14.85 -18.16
N PHE A 19 -8.61 -13.76 -17.79
CA PHE A 19 -9.22 -12.51 -17.34
C PHE A 19 -10.12 -12.66 -16.09
N GLU A 20 -9.98 -13.76 -15.38
CA GLU A 20 -10.66 -13.95 -14.11
C GLU A 20 -10.11 -12.95 -13.09
N LYS A 21 -11.02 -12.26 -12.43
CA LYS A 21 -10.71 -11.28 -11.42
C LYS A 21 -10.69 -11.93 -10.05
N GLU A 22 -9.65 -11.64 -9.26
CA GLU A 22 -9.64 -11.99 -7.84
C GLU A 22 -10.44 -11.01 -6.98
N HIS A 23 -10.89 -9.91 -7.58
CA HIS A 23 -11.54 -8.80 -6.88
C HIS A 23 -10.70 -8.29 -5.70
N ARG A 24 -9.42 -8.07 -5.94
CA ARG A 24 -8.46 -7.66 -4.92
C ARG A 24 -7.76 -6.35 -5.29
N MET A 25 -7.74 -5.43 -4.33
CA MET A 25 -7.02 -4.17 -4.39
C MET A 25 -5.80 -4.22 -3.46
N ILE A 26 -4.67 -3.63 -3.86
CA ILE A 26 -3.44 -3.53 -3.06
C ILE A 26 -2.98 -2.10 -2.93
N VAL A 27 -2.32 -1.80 -1.83
CA VAL A 27 -1.79 -0.47 -1.54
C VAL A 27 -0.69 -0.05 -2.53
N ASP A 28 0.09 -0.99 -3.04
CA ASP A 28 1.16 -0.75 -4.03
C ASP A 28 0.63 -0.07 -5.30
N SER A 29 -0.63 -0.31 -5.64
CA SER A 29 -1.24 0.30 -6.83
C SER A 29 -1.36 1.83 -6.74
N SER A 30 -1.24 2.42 -5.55
CA SER A 30 -1.13 3.86 -5.38
C SER A 30 0.06 4.45 -6.16
N MET A 31 1.16 3.68 -6.32
CA MET A 31 2.32 4.08 -7.13
C MET A 31 2.18 3.79 -8.63
N ASN A 32 1.15 3.06 -9.04
CA ASN A 32 0.85 2.88 -10.46
C ASN A 32 -0.01 4.03 -11.02
N VAL A 33 -0.75 4.71 -10.14
CA VAL A 33 -1.66 5.82 -10.48
C VAL A 33 -0.94 7.03 -11.10
N PRO A 34 0.28 7.42 -10.70
CA PRO A 34 1.04 8.49 -11.34
C PRO A 34 1.17 8.36 -12.86
N LEU A 35 1.25 7.14 -13.38
CA LEU A 35 1.27 6.90 -14.83
C LEU A 35 -0.04 7.36 -15.50
N LEU A 36 -1.18 7.21 -14.82
CA LEU A 36 -2.46 7.67 -15.33
C LEU A 36 -2.56 9.20 -15.32
N PHE A 37 -2.09 9.86 -14.26
CA PHE A 37 -2.01 11.32 -14.23
C PHE A 37 -1.09 11.87 -15.30
N TRP A 38 0.08 11.24 -15.50
CA TRP A 38 0.96 11.60 -16.60
C TRP A 38 0.26 11.44 -17.96
N ALA A 39 -0.38 10.29 -18.21
CA ALA A 39 -1.12 10.05 -19.45
C ALA A 39 -2.24 11.09 -19.69
N TRP A 40 -2.94 11.48 -18.61
CA TRP A 40 -3.91 12.57 -18.70
C TRP A 40 -3.27 13.89 -19.13
N LYS A 41 -2.16 14.28 -18.54
CA LYS A 41 -1.44 15.52 -18.90
C LYS A 41 -0.96 15.50 -20.35
N GLU A 42 -0.43 14.37 -20.82
CA GLU A 42 0.10 14.23 -22.19
C GLU A 42 -1.00 14.18 -23.26
N THR A 43 -2.12 13.53 -22.94
CA THR A 43 -3.16 13.26 -23.96
C THR A 43 -4.41 14.15 -23.85
N GLY A 44 -4.63 14.78 -22.70
CA GLY A 44 -5.86 15.52 -22.40
C GLY A 44 -7.09 14.62 -22.16
N HIS A 45 -6.96 13.30 -22.22
CA HIS A 45 -8.09 12.39 -22.00
C HIS A 45 -8.44 12.26 -20.51
N THR A 46 -9.58 12.84 -20.13
CA THR A 46 -10.06 12.85 -18.73
C THR A 46 -10.28 11.45 -18.15
N PHE A 47 -10.53 10.44 -18.98
CA PHE A 47 -10.65 9.05 -18.53
C PHE A 47 -9.47 8.60 -17.64
N TYR A 48 -8.25 8.97 -17.98
CA TYR A 48 -7.07 8.62 -17.17
C TYR A 48 -7.10 9.28 -15.79
N HIS A 49 -7.46 10.57 -15.75
CA HIS A 49 -7.65 11.31 -14.52
C HIS A 49 -8.75 10.69 -13.65
N ASP A 50 -9.91 10.43 -14.24
CA ASP A 50 -11.09 9.95 -13.50
C ASP A 50 -10.87 8.56 -12.91
N VAL A 51 -10.18 7.66 -13.65
CA VAL A 51 -9.77 6.35 -13.14
C VAL A 51 -8.76 6.48 -12.01
N ALA A 52 -7.77 7.35 -12.14
CA ALA A 52 -6.76 7.60 -11.14
C ALA A 52 -7.37 8.09 -9.82
N VAL A 53 -8.21 9.12 -9.89
CA VAL A 53 -8.91 9.70 -8.75
C VAL A 53 -9.83 8.64 -8.11
N ALA A 54 -10.67 7.97 -8.90
CA ALA A 54 -11.59 6.96 -8.38
C ALA A 54 -10.86 5.86 -7.60
N HIS A 55 -9.72 5.40 -8.12
CA HIS A 55 -8.93 4.36 -7.48
C HIS A 55 -8.26 4.85 -6.18
N LEU A 56 -7.68 6.06 -6.16
CA LEU A 56 -7.07 6.62 -4.96
C LEU A 56 -8.09 6.84 -3.84
N GLU A 57 -9.27 7.37 -4.16
CA GLU A 57 -10.34 7.54 -3.17
C GLU A 57 -10.77 6.19 -2.56
N THR A 58 -10.84 5.14 -3.39
CA THR A 58 -11.15 3.79 -2.90
C THR A 58 -10.02 3.23 -2.04
N ILE A 59 -8.75 3.45 -2.41
CA ILE A 59 -7.60 3.08 -1.59
C ILE A 59 -7.67 3.76 -0.22
N ILE A 60 -7.83 5.09 -0.20
CA ILE A 60 -7.89 5.86 1.05
C ILE A 60 -9.02 5.34 1.95
N SER A 61 -10.22 5.23 1.41
CA SER A 61 -11.39 4.82 2.20
C SER A 61 -11.37 3.36 2.66
N THR A 62 -10.60 2.49 2.01
CA THR A 62 -10.61 1.04 2.28
C THR A 62 -9.34 0.56 2.98
N LEU A 63 -8.16 1.02 2.54
CA LEU A 63 -6.87 0.52 3.02
C LEU A 63 -6.27 1.37 4.14
N VAL A 64 -6.66 2.64 4.27
CA VAL A 64 -6.17 3.51 5.34
C VAL A 64 -7.12 3.46 6.54
N ARG A 65 -6.61 3.03 7.69
CA ARG A 65 -7.40 2.95 8.93
C ARG A 65 -7.50 4.33 9.59
N GLU A 66 -8.45 4.47 10.50
CA GLU A 66 -8.67 5.73 11.26
C GLU A 66 -7.41 6.23 11.98
N ASP A 67 -6.59 5.31 12.50
CA ASP A 67 -5.34 5.64 13.19
C ASP A 67 -4.17 6.00 12.24
N GLY A 68 -4.40 6.07 10.93
CA GLY A 68 -3.38 6.35 9.91
C GLY A 68 -2.54 5.13 9.50
N SER A 69 -2.73 3.98 10.14
CA SER A 69 -2.08 2.74 9.68
C SER A 69 -2.71 2.22 8.40
N VAL A 70 -1.97 1.42 7.64
CA VAL A 70 -2.37 1.02 6.29
C VAL A 70 -2.40 -0.49 6.17
N CYS A 71 -3.49 -1.03 5.59
CA CYS A 71 -3.60 -2.43 5.18
C CYS A 71 -2.79 -2.68 3.91
N HIS A 72 -2.28 -3.90 3.72
CA HIS A 72 -1.65 -4.27 2.46
C HIS A 72 -2.67 -4.40 1.32
N ALA A 73 -3.75 -5.11 1.55
CA ALA A 73 -4.72 -5.46 0.52
C ALA A 73 -6.14 -5.60 1.08
N TYR A 74 -7.10 -5.63 0.18
CA TYR A 74 -8.50 -5.88 0.50
C TYR A 74 -9.18 -6.66 -0.62
N PHE A 75 -9.97 -7.66 -0.27
CA PHE A 75 -10.90 -8.29 -1.20
C PHE A 75 -12.15 -7.43 -1.31
N MET A 76 -12.59 -7.25 -2.55
CA MET A 76 -13.81 -6.52 -2.89
C MET A 76 -14.88 -7.52 -3.30
N ASP A 77 -16.13 -7.21 -3.04
CA ASP A 77 -17.24 -8.01 -3.50
C ASP A 77 -17.45 -7.80 -5.02
N GLY A 78 -17.37 -8.86 -5.80
CA GLY A 78 -17.42 -8.79 -7.26
C GLY A 78 -18.79 -8.40 -7.84
N GLU A 79 -19.87 -8.54 -7.05
CA GLU A 79 -21.20 -8.17 -7.48
C GLU A 79 -21.53 -6.71 -7.15
N THR A 80 -21.17 -6.27 -5.95
CA THR A 80 -21.49 -4.93 -5.44
C THR A 80 -20.36 -3.93 -5.61
N GLY A 81 -19.11 -4.40 -5.69
CA GLY A 81 -17.92 -3.56 -5.67
C GLY A 81 -17.53 -3.03 -4.28
N LEU A 82 -18.25 -3.42 -3.23
CA LEU A 82 -17.96 -2.97 -1.86
C LEU A 82 -16.79 -3.72 -1.24
N PRO A 83 -16.07 -3.11 -0.28
CA PRO A 83 -15.05 -3.81 0.51
C PRO A 83 -15.65 -5.01 1.25
N LYS A 84 -14.98 -6.16 1.20
CA LYS A 84 -15.44 -7.42 1.79
C LYS A 84 -14.61 -7.82 3.01
N GLU A 85 -13.32 -7.98 2.82
CA GLU A 85 -12.42 -8.41 3.90
C GLU A 85 -10.98 -7.98 3.65
N GLU A 86 -10.23 -7.71 4.73
CA GLU A 86 -8.80 -7.44 4.64
C GLU A 86 -8.05 -8.68 4.15
N ALA A 87 -7.12 -8.46 3.23
CA ALA A 87 -6.21 -9.47 2.73
C ALA A 87 -4.76 -9.01 2.95
N ASN A 88 -3.87 -9.96 3.08
CA ASN A 88 -2.46 -9.66 3.28
C ASN A 88 -1.58 -10.70 2.60
N SER A 89 -0.50 -10.24 1.97
CA SER A 89 0.55 -11.10 1.42
C SER A 89 1.97 -10.57 1.67
N CYS A 90 2.11 -9.30 2.04
CA CYS A 90 3.42 -8.66 2.27
C CYS A 90 3.63 -8.19 3.72
N GLY A 91 2.57 -7.91 4.49
CA GLY A 91 2.66 -7.67 5.93
C GLY A 91 2.67 -8.98 6.73
N TYR A 92 2.84 -8.88 8.01
CA TYR A 92 2.90 -10.03 8.93
C TYR A 92 1.60 -10.87 8.91
N ALA A 93 0.46 -10.21 9.01
CA ALA A 93 -0.87 -10.83 9.00
C ALA A 93 -1.94 -9.81 8.64
N ASN A 94 -3.20 -10.23 8.54
CA ASN A 94 -4.32 -9.28 8.54
C ASN A 94 -4.28 -8.43 9.82
N GLY A 95 -4.57 -7.15 9.71
CA GLY A 95 -4.39 -6.18 10.80
C GLY A 95 -2.96 -5.64 10.93
N SER A 96 -2.00 -6.09 10.14
CA SER A 96 -0.61 -5.59 10.17
C SER A 96 -0.47 -4.16 9.63
N HIS A 97 0.72 -3.59 9.79
CA HIS A 97 1.08 -2.27 9.30
C HIS A 97 2.44 -2.36 8.58
N TRP A 98 2.41 -2.86 7.36
CA TRP A 98 3.59 -3.08 6.53
C TRP A 98 4.24 -1.75 6.13
N ALA A 99 5.51 -1.56 6.53
CA ALA A 99 6.20 -0.28 6.39
C ALA A 99 6.33 0.18 4.92
N ARG A 100 6.68 -0.73 4.01
CA ARG A 100 6.86 -0.38 2.59
C ARG A 100 5.55 -0.03 1.91
N GLY A 101 4.47 -0.75 2.22
CA GLY A 101 3.14 -0.43 1.71
C GLY A 101 2.67 0.95 2.15
N THR A 102 2.99 1.33 3.39
CA THR A 102 2.73 2.69 3.89
C THR A 102 3.55 3.73 3.13
N GLY A 103 4.82 3.45 2.83
CA GLY A 103 5.61 4.33 1.97
C GLY A 103 5.01 4.51 0.58
N TRP A 104 4.51 3.44 -0.04
CA TRP A 104 3.90 3.51 -1.37
C TRP A 104 2.70 4.44 -1.43
N ILE A 105 1.77 4.36 -0.47
CA ILE A 105 0.59 5.22 -0.49
C ILE A 105 0.95 6.68 -0.23
N VAL A 106 1.85 6.97 0.72
CA VAL A 106 2.29 8.36 0.97
C VAL A 106 2.91 8.96 -0.28
N TYR A 107 3.80 8.21 -0.94
CA TYR A 107 4.45 8.68 -2.16
C TYR A 107 3.46 8.85 -3.32
N GLY A 108 2.55 7.89 -3.49
CA GLY A 108 1.50 7.97 -4.50
C GLY A 108 0.58 9.17 -4.32
N LEU A 109 0.16 9.46 -3.07
CA LEU A 109 -0.67 10.63 -2.74
C LEU A 109 0.09 11.94 -2.91
N ALA A 110 1.37 12.01 -2.51
CA ALA A 110 2.21 13.19 -2.73
C ALA A 110 2.33 13.52 -4.23
N ILE A 111 2.57 12.51 -5.08
CA ILE A 111 2.59 12.70 -6.53
C ILE A 111 1.21 13.10 -7.05
N ALA A 112 0.13 12.46 -6.58
CA ALA A 112 -1.23 12.81 -6.98
C ALA A 112 -1.55 14.28 -6.67
N TYR A 113 -1.11 14.78 -5.51
CA TYR A 113 -1.22 16.20 -5.16
C TYR A 113 -0.49 17.10 -6.17
N THR A 114 0.71 16.73 -6.62
CA THR A 114 1.44 17.56 -7.62
C THR A 114 0.69 17.69 -8.95
N TYR A 115 -0.06 16.66 -9.35
CA TYR A 115 -0.85 16.67 -10.58
C TYR A 115 -2.20 17.36 -10.45
N THR A 116 -2.87 17.21 -9.31
CA THR A 116 -4.28 17.59 -9.13
C THR A 116 -4.48 18.85 -8.31
N GLN A 117 -3.52 19.20 -7.46
CA GLN A 117 -3.62 20.25 -6.43
C GLN A 117 -4.81 20.02 -5.46
N ASN A 118 -5.21 18.75 -5.29
CA ASN A 118 -6.27 18.40 -4.36
C ASN A 118 -5.71 18.26 -2.95
N GLU A 119 -6.06 19.19 -2.08
CA GLU A 119 -5.60 19.27 -0.68
C GLU A 119 -5.96 18.02 0.14
N HIS A 120 -6.96 17.24 -0.28
CA HIS A 120 -7.29 15.98 0.36
C HIS A 120 -6.12 15.00 0.29
N TYR A 121 -5.45 14.89 -0.87
CA TYR A 121 -4.29 14.01 -1.03
C TYR A 121 -3.09 14.45 -0.19
N LEU A 122 -2.87 15.74 -0.08
CA LEU A 122 -1.81 16.29 0.78
C LEU A 122 -2.10 15.98 2.25
N THR A 123 -3.32 16.24 2.71
CA THR A 123 -3.75 15.99 4.10
C THR A 123 -3.60 14.51 4.47
N GLU A 124 -4.08 13.61 3.63
CA GLU A 124 -3.96 12.16 3.87
C GLU A 124 -2.51 11.68 3.82
N ALA A 125 -1.71 12.19 2.88
CA ALA A 125 -0.28 11.85 2.81
C ALA A 125 0.46 12.26 4.09
N ILE A 126 0.21 13.47 4.61
CA ILE A 126 0.82 13.97 5.85
C ILE A 126 0.36 13.10 7.03
N ARG A 127 -0.94 12.83 7.18
CA ARG A 127 -1.50 12.03 8.27
C ARG A 127 -0.89 10.64 8.34
N ILE A 128 -0.73 9.99 7.18
CA ILE A 128 -0.14 8.64 7.09
C ILE A 128 1.38 8.70 7.34
N ALA A 129 2.06 9.72 6.85
CA ALA A 129 3.49 9.92 7.09
C ALA A 129 3.80 10.16 8.57
N GLU A 130 2.99 10.97 9.26
CA GLU A 130 3.10 11.18 10.71
C GLU A 130 2.95 9.86 11.47
N LYS A 131 1.94 9.05 11.13
CA LYS A 131 1.77 7.72 11.72
C LYS A 131 2.96 6.80 11.49
N TYR A 132 3.55 6.83 10.29
CA TYR A 132 4.77 6.09 10.00
C TYR A 132 5.95 6.55 10.87
N ILE A 133 6.17 7.86 10.97
CA ILE A 133 7.25 8.46 11.77
C ILE A 133 7.09 8.11 13.26
N ASP A 134 5.88 8.23 13.79
CA ASP A 134 5.54 7.87 15.18
C ASP A 134 5.75 6.38 15.47
N SER A 135 5.69 5.54 14.44
CA SER A 135 5.92 4.09 14.56
C SER A 135 7.41 3.70 14.51
N LEU A 136 8.32 4.63 14.23
CA LEU A 136 9.76 4.37 14.23
C LEU A 136 10.29 4.20 15.65
N THR A 137 11.14 3.20 15.86
CA THR A 137 11.71 2.85 17.16
C THR A 137 13.21 3.20 17.24
N GLY A 138 13.52 4.51 17.22
CA GLY A 138 14.90 5.00 17.41
C GLY A 138 15.83 4.86 16.20
N SER A 139 15.34 4.39 15.06
CA SER A 139 16.06 4.33 13.78
C SER A 139 15.22 4.94 12.67
N PRO A 140 15.81 5.69 11.71
CA PRO A 140 15.08 6.16 10.53
C PRO A 140 14.78 5.03 9.53
N VAL A 141 15.39 3.86 9.68
CA VAL A 141 15.08 2.67 8.90
C VAL A 141 14.08 1.85 9.69
N PRO A 142 12.84 1.68 9.19
CA PRO A 142 11.78 0.98 9.90
C PRO A 142 12.05 -0.53 9.97
N ILE A 143 11.45 -1.18 10.96
CA ILE A 143 11.17 -2.60 10.86
C ILE A 143 10.16 -2.82 9.73
N TRP A 144 10.20 -3.99 9.11
CA TRP A 144 9.40 -4.26 7.91
C TRP A 144 7.88 -4.23 8.14
N ASP A 145 7.43 -4.49 9.37
CA ASP A 145 6.03 -4.36 9.80
C ASP A 145 5.98 -3.79 11.22
N PHE A 146 5.26 -2.68 11.42
CA PHE A 146 5.18 -1.97 12.69
C PHE A 146 4.30 -2.67 13.74
N ARG A 147 3.55 -3.69 13.35
CA ARG A 147 2.67 -4.47 14.22
C ARG A 147 3.13 -5.92 14.40
N LEU A 148 4.43 -6.17 14.31
CA LEU A 148 4.99 -7.46 14.64
C LEU A 148 4.72 -7.81 16.11
N PRO A 149 4.27 -9.05 16.42
CA PRO A 149 4.22 -9.53 17.78
C PRO A 149 5.60 -9.50 18.45
N ALA A 150 5.65 -9.13 19.72
CA ALA A 150 6.89 -9.03 20.48
C ALA A 150 7.65 -10.37 20.61
N ASP A 151 6.91 -11.48 20.53
CA ASP A 151 7.44 -12.84 20.59
C ASP A 151 7.89 -13.41 19.22
N LYS A 152 7.61 -12.66 18.13
CA LYS A 152 7.95 -13.08 16.77
C LYS A 152 8.60 -11.95 15.95
N PRO A 153 9.68 -11.33 16.44
CA PRO A 153 10.26 -10.14 15.82
C PRO A 153 10.83 -10.38 14.41
N ALA A 154 11.11 -11.61 14.08
CA ALA A 154 11.91 -11.97 12.91
C ALA A 154 11.12 -12.68 11.80
N VAL A 155 9.78 -12.72 11.85
CA VAL A 155 9.00 -13.41 10.80
C VAL A 155 9.05 -12.62 9.50
N ILE A 156 9.42 -13.29 8.43
CA ILE A 156 9.42 -12.76 7.08
C ILE A 156 8.08 -13.12 6.43
N CYS A 157 7.37 -12.13 5.88
CA CYS A 157 6.25 -12.29 4.97
C CYS A 157 5.33 -13.49 5.29
N GLY A 158 4.49 -13.35 6.31
CA GLY A 158 3.80 -14.46 6.98
C GLY A 158 2.82 -15.30 6.15
N ASN A 159 2.41 -14.85 4.96
CA ASN A 159 1.34 -15.51 4.21
C ASN A 159 1.76 -16.01 2.81
N VAL A 160 3.06 -16.05 2.50
CA VAL A 160 3.49 -16.65 1.24
C VAL A 160 3.73 -18.14 1.45
N PRO A 161 2.92 -19.04 0.85
CA PRO A 161 3.14 -20.47 0.94
C PRO A 161 4.56 -20.85 0.51
N GLY A 162 5.29 -21.57 1.34
CA GLY A 162 6.67 -21.98 1.08
C GLY A 162 7.76 -21.03 1.60
N PHE A 163 7.47 -19.78 1.94
CA PHE A 163 8.48 -18.86 2.48
C PHE A 163 8.84 -19.22 3.94
N ALA A 164 7.86 -19.62 4.73
CA ALA A 164 8.08 -20.07 6.11
C ALA A 164 8.91 -21.38 6.20
N ALA A 165 8.96 -22.16 5.12
CA ALA A 165 9.73 -23.41 5.10
C ALA A 165 11.26 -23.22 5.14
N HIS A 166 11.74 -22.00 4.85
CA HIS A 166 13.15 -21.64 4.88
C HIS A 166 13.57 -20.84 6.12
N TRP A 167 12.63 -20.61 7.02
CA TRP A 167 12.87 -19.87 8.25
C TRP A 167 13.40 -20.80 9.33
N ASP A 168 14.61 -20.53 9.81
CA ASP A 168 15.24 -21.26 10.90
C ASP A 168 15.37 -20.35 12.12
N GLU A 169 14.46 -20.51 13.07
CA GLU A 169 14.42 -19.73 14.32
C GLU A 169 15.68 -19.91 15.20
N THR A 170 16.48 -20.96 14.94
CA THR A 170 17.71 -21.21 15.69
C THR A 170 18.89 -20.39 15.24
N LYS A 171 18.79 -19.73 14.07
CA LYS A 171 19.87 -18.89 13.55
C LYS A 171 19.87 -17.51 14.20
N PRO A 172 21.02 -17.04 14.73
CA PRO A 172 21.12 -15.74 15.39
C PRO A 172 20.67 -14.58 14.52
N GLU A 173 20.91 -14.63 13.21
CA GLU A 173 20.46 -13.61 12.24
C GLU A 173 18.95 -13.50 12.15
N ASN A 174 18.22 -14.52 12.54
CA ASN A 174 16.76 -14.56 12.52
C ASN A 174 16.14 -14.06 13.84
N THR A 175 16.94 -13.71 14.83
CA THR A 175 16.48 -13.13 16.10
C THR A 175 16.46 -11.62 16.10
N VAL A 176 16.96 -10.98 15.05
CA VAL A 176 17.01 -9.53 14.90
C VAL A 176 15.79 -9.05 14.12
N TYR A 177 15.21 -7.92 14.51
CA TYR A 177 14.14 -7.28 13.74
C TYR A 177 14.62 -6.99 12.31
N ASN A 178 13.93 -7.54 11.32
CA ASN A 178 14.23 -7.24 9.93
C ASN A 178 13.82 -5.81 9.61
N VAL A 179 14.79 -5.01 9.21
CA VAL A 179 14.56 -3.64 8.75
C VAL A 179 14.27 -3.63 7.24
N ASP A 180 13.47 -2.67 6.82
CA ASP A 180 13.14 -2.48 5.40
C ASP A 180 13.77 -1.16 4.91
N THR A 181 14.97 -1.26 4.34
CA THR A 181 15.69 -0.10 3.78
C THR A 181 14.97 0.50 2.58
N SER A 182 14.23 -0.32 1.81
CA SER A 182 13.43 0.19 0.70
C SER A 182 12.25 1.03 1.18
N ALA A 183 11.60 0.64 2.29
CA ALA A 183 10.55 1.45 2.90
C ALA A 183 11.06 2.81 3.37
N ALA A 184 12.27 2.85 3.96
CA ALA A 184 12.91 4.11 4.35
C ALA A 184 13.17 5.02 3.15
N ALA A 185 13.73 4.48 2.06
CA ALA A 185 14.03 5.23 0.85
C ALA A 185 12.75 5.79 0.17
N ILE A 186 11.71 4.97 0.08
CA ILE A 186 10.42 5.36 -0.49
C ILE A 186 9.79 6.49 0.34
N MET A 187 9.77 6.33 1.67
CA MET A 187 9.22 7.37 2.55
C MET A 187 10.03 8.66 2.48
N ALA A 188 11.36 8.58 2.39
CA ALA A 188 12.21 9.77 2.23
C ALA A 188 11.89 10.52 0.93
N CYS A 189 11.69 9.80 -0.19
CA CYS A 189 11.25 10.40 -1.46
C CYS A 189 9.86 11.04 -1.33
N ALA A 190 8.94 10.39 -0.64
CA ALA A 190 7.61 10.94 -0.39
C ALA A 190 7.66 12.23 0.43
N CYS A 191 8.42 12.24 1.52
CA CYS A 191 8.59 13.41 2.38
C CYS A 191 9.20 14.61 1.63
N GLN A 192 10.11 14.36 0.69
CA GLN A 192 10.67 15.43 -0.15
C GLN A 192 9.63 16.12 -1.04
N LEU A 193 8.57 15.43 -1.42
CA LEU A 193 7.47 16.03 -2.20
C LEU A 193 6.45 16.76 -1.32
N LEU A 194 6.44 16.48 -0.02
CA LEU A 194 5.53 17.09 0.94
C LEU A 194 6.09 18.38 1.57
N CYS A 195 7.39 18.65 1.38
CA CYS A 195 8.09 19.86 1.84
C CYS A 195 8.12 20.94 0.76
#